data_18b69c47c6cf3505bc629e55ec8d3c2b
#
_entry.id   18b69c47c6cf3505bc629e55ec8d3c2b
#
_cell.length_a   1.000
_cell.length_b   1.000
_cell.length_c   1.000
_cell.angle_alpha   90.00
_cell.angle_beta   90.00
_cell.angle_gamma   90.00
#
_symmetry.space_group_name_H-M   'P 1'
#
loop_
_entity.id
_entity.type
_entity.pdbx_description
1 polymer ?
#
loop_
_entity_poly.entity_id
_entity_poly.type
_entity_poly.pdbx_seq_one_letter_code
_entity_poly.pdbx_strand_id
1 'polypeptide(L)'
;MSSHQPRKRFGQHFLHERGIIQRIVAAFDPKPTDHVVEIGPGEGVLTRELVGKVARLDVVEIDRDLIARLRESLPEAVTIHSADALKFDFCALAPHTDVPVSRETGSRERPPSHGKLRVIGNLPYNISTPLLFHLLDQAHCVSDMLFMLQKEVVDRMVAAPGGKDYGRL
;
A
#
# COMPACT_ATOMS: atom_id res chain seq x y z
N MET A 1 33.76 -6.81 12.89
CA MET A 1 32.63 -7.44 12.18
C MET A 1 31.41 -7.36 13.08
N SER A 2 30.59 -6.34 12.89
CA SER A 2 29.41 -6.10 13.74
C SER A 2 28.20 -6.75 13.04
N SER A 3 27.70 -7.83 13.65
CA SER A 3 26.47 -8.50 13.17
C SER A 3 25.29 -7.60 13.52
N HIS A 4 24.77 -6.92 12.52
CA HIS A 4 23.51 -6.19 12.63
C HIS A 4 22.38 -7.23 12.77
N GLN A 5 21.89 -7.43 14.01
CA GLN A 5 20.69 -8.22 14.23
C GLN A 5 19.49 -7.40 13.72
N PRO A 6 18.69 -7.94 12.78
CA PRO A 6 17.47 -7.28 12.37
C PRO A 6 16.55 -7.16 13.59
N ARG A 7 16.16 -5.94 13.94
CA ARG A 7 15.12 -5.71 14.95
C ARG A 7 13.89 -6.49 14.50
N LYS A 8 13.46 -7.48 15.29
CA LYS A 8 12.24 -8.27 15.08
C LYS A 8 11.05 -7.31 14.97
N ARG A 9 10.70 -6.88 13.78
CA ARG A 9 9.47 -6.13 13.50
C ARG A 9 8.34 -7.14 13.43
N PHE A 10 7.50 -7.13 14.41
CA PHE A 10 6.26 -7.92 14.45
C PHE A 10 5.45 -7.62 13.19
N GLY A 11 5.22 -8.61 12.35
CA GLY A 11 4.44 -8.49 11.11
C GLY A 11 5.14 -8.91 9.82
N GLN A 12 6.48 -8.86 9.75
CA GLN A 12 7.22 -9.26 8.54
C GLN A 12 7.24 -10.78 8.28
N HIS A 13 6.98 -11.63 9.29
CA HIS A 13 7.05 -13.08 9.14
C HIS A 13 5.92 -13.68 8.28
N PHE A 14 4.80 -13.01 8.12
CA PHE A 14 3.64 -13.56 7.38
C PHE A 14 3.74 -13.40 5.86
N LEU A 15 4.54 -12.49 5.34
CA LEU A 15 4.66 -12.26 3.90
C LEU A 15 5.61 -13.21 3.17
N HIS A 16 6.26 -14.14 3.87
CA HIS A 16 7.09 -15.17 3.23
C HIS A 16 6.27 -16.38 2.73
N GLU A 17 5.03 -16.54 3.17
CA GLU A 17 4.16 -17.61 2.69
C GLU A 17 3.55 -17.26 1.34
N ARG A 18 3.99 -17.95 0.30
CA ARG A 18 3.58 -17.75 -1.08
C ARG A 18 2.06 -17.75 -1.27
N GLY A 19 1.34 -18.60 -0.55
CA GLY A 19 -0.12 -18.67 -0.58
C GLY A 19 -0.82 -17.43 -0.03
N ILE A 20 -0.22 -16.78 0.97
CA ILE A 20 -0.75 -15.52 1.54
C ILE A 20 -0.54 -14.38 0.54
N ILE A 21 0.66 -14.28 -0.05
CA ILE A 21 0.98 -13.26 -1.05
C ILE A 21 0.04 -13.36 -2.25
N GLN A 22 -0.19 -14.57 -2.75
CA GLN A 22 -1.12 -14.80 -3.86
C GLN A 22 -2.55 -14.36 -3.53
N ARG A 23 -3.03 -14.63 -2.30
CA ARG A 23 -4.36 -14.16 -1.86
C ARG A 23 -4.44 -12.65 -1.77
N ILE A 24 -3.38 -11.98 -1.30
CA ILE A 24 -3.31 -10.52 -1.25
C ILE A 24 -3.37 -9.93 -2.65
N VAL A 25 -2.56 -10.44 -3.59
CA VAL A 25 -2.55 -9.99 -4.98
C VAL A 25 -3.90 -10.25 -5.65
N ALA A 26 -4.50 -11.41 -5.42
CA ALA A 26 -5.84 -11.73 -5.95
C ALA A 26 -6.92 -10.79 -5.39
N ALA A 27 -6.87 -10.47 -4.08
CA ALA A 27 -7.81 -9.54 -3.46
C ALA A 27 -7.60 -8.09 -3.94
N PHE A 28 -6.35 -7.70 -4.22
CA PHE A 28 -6.02 -6.40 -4.77
C PHE A 28 -6.44 -6.28 -6.23
N ASP A 29 -6.45 -7.39 -6.97
CA ASP A 29 -6.86 -7.48 -8.39
C ASP A 29 -6.20 -6.40 -9.26
N PRO A 30 -4.84 -6.42 -9.39
CA PRO A 30 -4.11 -5.42 -10.16
C PRO A 30 -4.46 -5.48 -11.65
N LYS A 31 -4.66 -4.31 -12.26
CA LYS A 31 -4.94 -4.19 -13.70
C LYS A 31 -3.77 -3.53 -14.43
N PRO A 32 -3.56 -3.86 -15.71
CA PRO A 32 -2.48 -3.27 -16.53
C PRO A 32 -2.55 -1.74 -16.68
N THR A 33 -3.68 -1.14 -16.32
CA THR A 33 -3.90 0.32 -16.36
C THR A 33 -3.69 0.99 -15.01
N ASP A 34 -3.46 0.23 -13.95
CA ASP A 34 -3.34 0.78 -12.60
C ASP A 34 -2.01 1.49 -12.36
N HIS A 35 -2.09 2.58 -11.61
CA HIS A 35 -0.94 3.19 -10.95
C HIS A 35 -0.97 2.78 -9.47
N VAL A 36 -0.04 1.94 -9.08
CA VAL A 36 0.03 1.36 -7.73
C VAL A 36 1.15 1.98 -6.92
N VAL A 37 0.86 2.28 -5.67
CA VAL A 37 1.85 2.72 -4.67
C VAL A 37 1.89 1.71 -3.54
N GLU A 38 3.03 1.05 -3.33
CA GLU A 38 3.26 0.17 -2.20
C GLU A 38 3.94 0.93 -1.05
N ILE A 39 3.38 0.85 0.14
CA ILE A 39 3.95 1.47 1.34
C ILE A 39 4.65 0.41 2.19
N GLY A 40 5.93 0.64 2.50
CA GLY A 40 6.74 -0.27 3.28
C GLY A 40 6.98 -1.61 2.60
N PRO A 41 7.58 -1.64 1.39
CA PRO A 41 7.80 -2.86 0.63
C PRO A 41 8.70 -3.87 1.35
N GLY A 42 9.48 -3.42 2.33
CA GLY A 42 10.44 -4.25 3.04
C GLY A 42 11.45 -4.88 2.09
N GLU A 43 11.48 -6.20 2.00
CA GLU A 43 12.33 -6.93 1.04
C GLU A 43 11.75 -7.01 -0.38
N GLY A 44 10.63 -6.35 -0.65
CA GLY A 44 10.01 -6.26 -1.98
C GLY A 44 9.29 -7.53 -2.43
N VAL A 45 8.81 -8.35 -1.50
CA VAL A 45 8.13 -9.61 -1.82
C VAL A 45 6.83 -9.36 -2.57
N LEU A 46 6.00 -8.44 -2.07
CA LEU A 46 4.75 -8.05 -2.72
C LEU A 46 5.02 -7.22 -3.97
N THR A 47 6.02 -6.34 -3.93
CA THR A 47 6.45 -5.54 -5.07
C THR A 47 6.73 -6.41 -6.30
N ARG A 48 7.50 -7.51 -6.14
CA ARG A 48 7.83 -8.43 -7.25
C ARG A 48 6.61 -9.08 -7.87
N GLU A 49 5.56 -9.33 -7.08
CA GLU A 49 4.31 -9.90 -7.60
C GLU A 49 3.47 -8.90 -8.39
N LEU A 50 3.72 -7.59 -8.21
CA LEU A 50 3.02 -6.51 -8.93
C LEU A 50 3.77 -6.07 -10.19
N VAL A 51 5.08 -6.30 -10.26
CA VAL A 51 5.90 -5.96 -11.44
C VAL A 51 5.31 -6.61 -12.69
N GLY A 52 5.12 -5.82 -13.75
CA GLY A 52 4.57 -6.26 -15.04
C GLY A 52 3.06 -6.50 -15.05
N LYS A 53 2.36 -6.35 -13.90
CA LYS A 53 0.89 -6.48 -13.83
C LYS A 53 0.17 -5.14 -13.82
N VAL A 54 0.90 -4.04 -13.65
CA VAL A 54 0.36 -2.68 -13.52
C VAL A 54 1.08 -1.73 -14.46
N ALA A 55 0.46 -0.60 -14.80
CA ALA A 55 1.05 0.40 -15.69
C ALA A 55 2.23 1.11 -15.03
N ARG A 56 2.12 1.41 -13.74
CA ARG A 56 3.15 2.08 -12.95
C ARG A 56 3.16 1.54 -11.52
N LEU A 57 4.35 1.33 -10.99
CA LEU A 57 4.58 0.86 -9.63
C LEU A 57 5.59 1.78 -8.93
N ASP A 58 5.12 2.46 -7.91
CA ASP A 58 5.93 3.27 -7.00
C ASP A 58 5.99 2.56 -5.63
N VAL A 59 7.11 2.64 -4.94
CA VAL A 59 7.27 2.14 -3.57
C VAL A 59 7.79 3.24 -2.67
N VAL A 60 7.24 3.35 -1.45
CA VAL A 60 7.66 4.34 -0.44
C VAL A 60 8.28 3.60 0.74
N GLU A 61 9.58 3.81 0.98
CA GLU A 61 10.35 3.17 2.05
C GLU A 61 11.21 4.23 2.78
N ILE A 62 11.30 4.11 4.10
CA ILE A 62 12.09 4.99 4.94
C ILE A 62 13.45 4.40 5.33
N ASP A 63 13.55 3.07 5.32
CA ASP A 63 14.77 2.36 5.72
C ASP A 63 15.79 2.35 4.57
N ARG A 64 16.91 3.06 4.79
CA ARG A 64 17.96 3.21 3.77
C ARG A 64 18.64 1.90 3.37
N ASP A 65 18.74 0.95 4.30
CA ASP A 65 19.35 -0.35 4.01
C ASP A 65 18.43 -1.20 3.13
N LEU A 66 17.10 -1.13 3.38
CA LEU A 66 16.11 -1.77 2.51
C LEU A 66 16.06 -1.11 1.14
N ILE A 67 16.11 0.22 1.06
CA ILE A 67 16.15 0.95 -0.21
C ILE A 67 17.34 0.52 -1.07
N ALA A 68 18.53 0.36 -0.48
CA ALA A 68 19.71 -0.10 -1.21
C ALA A 68 19.47 -1.50 -1.83
N ARG A 69 18.95 -2.44 -1.03
CA ARG A 69 18.61 -3.80 -1.51
C ARG A 69 17.51 -3.82 -2.56
N LEU A 70 16.50 -2.98 -2.41
CA LEU A 70 15.41 -2.85 -3.39
C LEU A 70 15.95 -2.37 -4.75
N ARG A 71 16.84 -1.36 -4.75
CA ARG A 71 17.47 -0.85 -5.97
C ARG A 71 18.31 -1.89 -6.69
N GLU A 72 18.95 -2.81 -5.96
CA GLU A 72 19.74 -3.90 -6.53
C GLU A 72 18.86 -5.04 -7.07
N SER A 73 17.68 -5.26 -6.48
CA SER A 73 16.87 -6.46 -6.72
C SER A 73 15.59 -6.23 -7.54
N LEU A 74 15.12 -4.99 -7.67
CA LEU A 74 13.93 -4.66 -8.45
C LEU A 74 14.31 -4.10 -9.82
N PRO A 75 13.46 -4.29 -10.85
CA PRO A 75 13.68 -3.70 -12.16
C PRO A 75 13.55 -2.17 -12.11
N GLU A 76 14.24 -1.48 -13.01
CA GLU A 76 14.23 0.00 -13.15
C GLU A 76 12.82 0.58 -13.36
N ALA A 77 11.87 -0.25 -13.81
CA ALA A 77 10.48 0.15 -13.99
C ALA A 77 9.76 0.45 -12.65
N VAL A 78 10.34 0.06 -11.50
CA VAL A 78 9.82 0.37 -10.18
C VAL A 78 10.47 1.66 -9.67
N THR A 79 9.65 2.67 -9.39
CA THR A 79 10.15 3.93 -8.81
C THR A 79 10.23 3.82 -7.28
N ILE A 80 11.41 4.03 -6.70
CA ILE A 80 11.64 3.92 -5.26
C ILE A 80 11.77 5.31 -4.65
N HIS A 81 10.83 5.65 -3.75
CA HIS A 81 10.82 6.89 -2.97
C HIS A 81 11.41 6.64 -1.58
N SER A 82 12.54 7.29 -1.28
CA SER A 82 13.15 7.29 0.06
C SER A 82 12.47 8.36 0.91
N ALA A 83 11.37 8.00 1.57
CA ALA A 83 10.54 8.95 2.29
C ALA A 83 9.80 8.32 3.48
N ASP A 84 9.40 9.19 4.44
CA ASP A 84 8.46 8.84 5.49
C ASP A 84 7.03 8.88 4.94
N ALA A 85 6.36 7.75 4.91
CA ALA A 85 5.01 7.63 4.39
C ALA A 85 3.99 8.51 5.13
N LEU A 86 4.24 8.85 6.41
CA LEU A 86 3.39 9.75 7.19
C LEU A 86 3.49 11.23 6.76
N LYS A 87 4.46 11.57 5.92
CA LYS A 87 4.72 12.93 5.42
C LYS A 87 4.71 13.00 3.89
N PHE A 88 4.52 11.86 3.24
CA PHE A 88 4.63 11.76 1.80
C PHE A 88 3.37 12.32 1.12
N ASP A 89 3.56 13.16 0.13
CA ASP A 89 2.47 13.64 -0.74
C ASP A 89 2.19 12.60 -1.81
N PHE A 90 1.21 11.74 -1.55
CA PHE A 90 0.79 10.73 -2.53
C PHE A 90 0.14 11.35 -3.74
N CYS A 91 -0.54 12.48 -3.58
CA CYS A 91 -1.21 13.14 -4.69
C CYS A 91 -0.23 13.69 -5.73
N ALA A 92 1.01 13.97 -5.35
CA ALA A 92 2.06 14.35 -6.30
C ALA A 92 2.41 13.23 -7.31
N LEU A 93 2.07 11.97 -7.00
CA LEU A 93 2.24 10.85 -7.92
C LEU A 93 1.07 10.67 -8.89
N ALA A 94 -0.11 11.13 -8.51
CA ALA A 94 -1.30 10.99 -9.35
C ALA A 94 -1.12 11.81 -10.65
N PRO A 95 -1.47 11.26 -11.81
CA PRO A 95 -1.49 12.05 -13.04
C PRO A 95 -2.49 13.19 -12.88
N HIS A 96 -2.08 14.40 -13.26
CA HIS A 96 -2.98 15.56 -13.33
C HIS A 96 -4.04 15.28 -14.39
N THR A 97 -5.22 14.85 -13.97
CA THR A 97 -6.36 14.68 -14.87
C THR A 97 -7.35 15.80 -14.61
N ASP A 98 -7.40 16.76 -15.52
CA ASP A 98 -8.49 17.75 -15.63
C ASP A 98 -9.76 17.14 -16.26
N VAL A 99 -9.97 15.82 -16.14
CA VAL A 99 -11.13 15.16 -16.73
C VAL A 99 -12.27 15.14 -15.71
N PRO A 100 -13.42 15.77 -15.99
CA PRO A 100 -14.59 15.68 -15.13
C PRO A 100 -15.08 14.25 -15.06
N VAL A 101 -15.24 13.72 -13.83
CA VAL A 101 -15.74 12.37 -13.57
C VAL A 101 -17.21 12.29 -13.98
N SER A 102 -17.51 11.71 -15.12
CA SER A 102 -18.86 11.28 -15.46
C SER A 102 -19.21 10.04 -14.63
N ARG A 103 -20.26 10.15 -13.81
CA ARG A 103 -20.82 9.01 -13.06
C ARG A 103 -21.58 8.13 -14.02
N GLU A 104 -20.99 7.03 -14.44
CA GLU A 104 -21.73 5.96 -15.11
C GLU A 104 -22.11 4.89 -14.09
N THR A 105 -23.40 4.61 -14.04
CA THR A 105 -24.08 3.67 -13.14
C THR A 105 -24.08 2.27 -13.76
N GLY A 106 -23.74 1.26 -12.98
CA GLY A 106 -24.40 -0.03 -13.08
C GLY A 106 -23.63 -1.29 -13.45
N SER A 107 -22.28 -1.35 -13.35
CA SER A 107 -21.58 -2.64 -13.43
C SER A 107 -20.92 -3.01 -12.10
N ARG A 108 -20.99 -4.31 -11.72
CA ARG A 108 -20.27 -4.86 -10.56
C ARG A 108 -18.75 -4.93 -10.76
N GLU A 109 -18.28 -4.52 -11.94
CA GLU A 109 -16.86 -4.40 -12.24
C GLU A 109 -16.35 -3.07 -11.68
N ARG A 110 -15.24 -3.14 -10.98
CA ARG A 110 -14.57 -1.94 -10.47
C ARG A 110 -14.22 -1.02 -11.65
N PRO A 111 -14.65 0.27 -11.62
CA PRO A 111 -14.29 1.21 -12.68
C PRO A 111 -12.76 1.34 -12.75
N PRO A 112 -12.16 1.54 -13.92
CA PRO A 112 -10.75 1.83 -14.06
C PRO A 112 -10.38 3.04 -13.21
N SER A 113 -9.19 3.03 -12.61
CA SER A 113 -8.75 4.04 -11.63
C SER A 113 -8.59 5.47 -12.18
N HIS A 114 -8.89 5.69 -13.46
CA HIS A 114 -8.91 6.98 -14.17
C HIS A 114 -7.98 8.05 -13.59
N GLY A 115 -6.68 7.73 -13.49
CA GLY A 115 -5.67 8.64 -12.98
C GLY A 115 -5.54 8.70 -11.45
N LYS A 116 -6.33 7.92 -10.69
CA LYS A 116 -6.16 7.82 -9.24
C LYS A 116 -5.23 6.67 -8.86
N LEU A 117 -4.59 6.84 -7.73
CA LEU A 117 -3.67 5.85 -7.17
C LEU A 117 -4.44 4.70 -6.50
N ARG A 118 -3.87 3.52 -6.59
CA ARG A 118 -4.23 2.38 -5.74
C ARG A 118 -3.10 2.13 -4.77
N VAL A 119 -3.43 2.07 -3.49
CA VAL A 119 -2.41 1.95 -2.44
C VAL A 119 -2.46 0.57 -1.82
N ILE A 120 -1.28 -0.04 -1.63
CA ILE A 120 -1.16 -1.35 -1.01
C ILE A 120 0.00 -1.35 0.00
N GLY A 121 -0.06 -2.17 1.04
CA GLY A 121 1.06 -2.31 1.95
C GLY A 121 0.81 -3.26 3.10
N ASN A 122 1.92 -3.75 3.68
CA ASN A 122 1.93 -4.47 4.94
C ASN A 122 2.43 -3.53 6.04
N LEU A 123 1.50 -2.90 6.75
CA LEU A 123 1.81 -1.79 7.64
C LEU A 123 2.27 -2.25 9.03
N PRO A 124 3.40 -1.72 9.54
CA PRO A 124 3.78 -1.94 10.92
C PRO A 124 2.79 -1.25 11.87
N TYR A 125 2.59 -1.86 13.06
CA TYR A 125 1.62 -1.45 14.07
C TYR A 125 1.66 0.04 14.42
N ASN A 126 2.86 0.56 14.59
CA ASN A 126 3.07 1.92 15.11
C ASN A 126 2.71 3.04 14.14
N ILE A 127 2.53 2.74 12.84
CA ILE A 127 2.20 3.76 11.84
C ILE A 127 0.85 3.51 11.16
N SER A 128 0.21 2.36 11.36
CA SER A 128 -1.00 1.99 10.60
C SER A 128 -2.13 3.00 10.78
N THR A 129 -2.50 3.34 12.01
CA THR A 129 -3.58 4.31 12.25
C THR A 129 -3.25 5.72 11.74
N PRO A 130 -2.11 6.36 12.09
CA PRO A 130 -1.81 7.69 11.57
C PRO A 130 -1.65 7.70 10.03
N LEU A 131 -1.16 6.61 9.44
CA LEU A 131 -1.06 6.51 7.98
C LEU A 131 -2.43 6.43 7.30
N LEU A 132 -3.38 5.70 7.89
CA LEU A 132 -4.76 5.67 7.37
C LEU A 132 -5.37 7.07 7.35
N PHE A 133 -5.24 7.85 8.42
CA PHE A 133 -5.72 9.25 8.43
C PHE A 133 -5.00 10.11 7.40
N HIS A 134 -3.68 10.01 7.30
CA HIS A 134 -2.91 10.75 6.30
C HIS A 134 -3.35 10.42 4.85
N LEU A 135 -3.68 9.17 4.56
CA LEU A 135 -4.21 8.77 3.25
C LEU A 135 -5.66 9.22 3.04
N LEU A 136 -6.49 9.25 4.10
CA LEU A 136 -7.85 9.76 4.03
C LEU A 136 -7.87 11.26 3.72
N ASP A 137 -6.94 12.05 4.25
CA ASP A 137 -6.78 13.47 3.91
C ASP A 137 -6.43 13.66 2.42
N GLN A 138 -5.84 12.64 1.79
CA GLN A 138 -5.46 12.60 0.38
C GLN A 138 -6.41 11.73 -0.48
N ALA A 139 -7.61 11.40 0.02
CA ALA A 139 -8.53 10.48 -0.64
C ALA A 139 -9.00 10.93 -2.04
N HIS A 140 -8.88 12.23 -2.36
CA HIS A 140 -9.25 12.75 -3.68
C HIS A 140 -8.36 12.21 -4.80
N CYS A 141 -7.10 11.84 -4.52
CA CYS A 141 -6.18 11.22 -5.49
C CYS A 141 -6.04 9.70 -5.35
N VAL A 142 -6.71 9.08 -4.37
CA VAL A 142 -6.68 7.64 -4.13
C VAL A 142 -7.99 6.99 -4.56
N SER A 143 -7.92 5.90 -5.31
CA SER A 143 -9.08 5.12 -5.76
C SER A 143 -9.49 4.10 -4.71
N ASP A 144 -8.54 3.31 -4.25
CA ASP A 144 -8.73 2.29 -3.22
C ASP A 144 -7.41 1.98 -2.49
N MET A 145 -7.53 1.32 -1.36
CA MET A 145 -6.39 0.89 -0.54
C MET A 145 -6.61 -0.53 -0.03
N LEU A 146 -5.55 -1.34 -0.07
CA LEU A 146 -5.52 -2.67 0.55
C LEU A 146 -4.34 -2.77 1.51
N PHE A 147 -4.62 -2.92 2.79
CA PHE A 147 -3.59 -3.05 3.81
C PHE A 147 -3.71 -4.33 4.60
N MET A 148 -2.55 -4.95 4.86
CA MET A 148 -2.44 -5.93 5.93
C MET A 148 -2.20 -5.17 7.23
N LEU A 149 -3.16 -5.29 8.14
CA LEU A 149 -3.16 -4.64 9.45
C LEU A 149 -3.21 -5.70 10.55
N GLN A 150 -2.82 -5.32 11.74
CA GLN A 150 -3.03 -6.17 12.90
C GLN A 150 -4.52 -6.33 13.20
N LYS A 151 -4.88 -7.53 13.68
CA LYS A 151 -6.27 -7.89 13.94
C LYS A 151 -7.00 -6.87 14.82
N GLU A 152 -6.34 -6.35 15.86
CA GLU A 152 -6.96 -5.38 16.77
C GLU A 152 -7.31 -4.05 16.10
N VAL A 153 -6.51 -3.60 15.11
CA VAL A 153 -6.82 -2.39 14.32
C VAL A 153 -8.04 -2.66 13.45
N VAL A 154 -8.07 -3.82 12.78
CA VAL A 154 -9.21 -4.23 11.96
C VAL A 154 -10.48 -4.36 12.82
N ASP A 155 -10.40 -5.01 13.98
CA ASP A 155 -11.53 -5.16 14.89
C ASP A 155 -12.13 -3.81 15.30
N ARG A 156 -11.29 -2.80 15.53
CA ARG A 156 -11.75 -1.42 15.81
C ARG A 156 -12.40 -0.75 14.60
N MET A 157 -11.86 -0.96 13.40
CA MET A 157 -12.42 -0.39 12.16
C MET A 157 -13.82 -0.93 11.86
N VAL A 158 -14.07 -2.22 12.15
CA VAL A 158 -15.35 -2.90 11.85
C VAL A 158 -16.28 -2.99 13.06
N ALA A 159 -15.90 -2.39 14.19
CA ALA A 159 -16.69 -2.45 15.43
C ALA A 159 -18.06 -1.81 15.22
N ALA A 160 -19.11 -2.53 15.66
CA ALA A 160 -20.47 -2.01 15.63
C ALA A 160 -20.67 -0.89 16.67
N PRO A 161 -21.55 0.10 16.39
CA PRO A 161 -21.92 1.13 17.36
C PRO A 161 -22.33 0.54 18.70
N GLY A 162 -21.82 1.10 19.80
CA GLY A 162 -22.10 0.63 21.17
C GLY A 162 -21.16 -0.47 21.68
N GLY A 163 -20.30 -1.04 20.81
CA GLY A 163 -19.24 -1.95 21.23
C GLY A 163 -18.09 -1.23 21.95
N LYS A 164 -17.35 -1.97 22.81
CA LYS A 164 -16.22 -1.40 23.58
C LYS A 164 -15.07 -0.86 22.68
N ASP A 165 -14.97 -1.35 21.45
CA ASP A 165 -13.91 -1.01 20.49
C ASP A 165 -14.36 0.04 19.47
N TYR A 166 -15.64 0.42 19.47
CA TYR A 166 -16.19 1.43 18.58
C TYR A 166 -15.62 2.83 18.86
N GLY A 167 -15.18 3.53 17.79
CA GLY A 167 -14.65 4.90 17.90
C GLY A 167 -13.24 4.99 18.53
N ARG A 168 -12.48 3.91 18.57
CA ARG A 168 -11.11 3.85 19.15
C ARG A 168 -10.00 3.73 18.12
N LEU A 169 -10.26 4.10 16.88
CA LEU A 169 -9.24 4.09 15.84
C LEU A 169 -8.24 5.22 16.07
#